data_a63b364768dab09fe8b91e3641978b15
#
_entry.id   a63b364768dab09fe8b91e3641978b15
#
_cell.length_a   1.000
_cell.length_b   1.000
_cell.length_c   1.000
_cell.angle_alpha   90.00
_cell.angle_beta   90.00
_cell.angle_gamma   90.00
#
_symmetry.space_group_name_H-M   'P 1'
#
loop_
_entity.id
_entity.type
_entity.pdbx_description
1 polymer ?
#
loop_
_entity_poly.entity_id
_entity_poly.type
_entity_poly.pdbx_seq_one_letter_code
_entity_poly.pdbx_strand_id
1 'polypeptide(L)'
;MKTFNKTLLAAAVTLASTQSMAAGFQLNSQSATGIGRAFAGDAVIADNASVLSRNPAAMALFDNKQLSMGLTYADVEVEVKDVYVNSNLGELHYGSVDDAAESKIIPNFYYVSPVNDKFAYGVAMFSNFGTGTDTGSLSNPKPILGGTSQIPAPVDLLGKTEVTTINFNLSASYRFNDHFSIGAGIDVIYGEGVLTRSGELPVAPDGSYLPVDLVDVEADGVAFGGIVGAVYEFNADHRLGLSYRFSPEFTADGRVNYGGTEFKEINIPMPDIFQVAGFHQLTEKFALHYTAQLTTWGDFHQITVSDPADVELKKYAWDDSWLFSVGGTYTLNANWTLRAGYMFDQGVVGEVSSISIPDSDRQWYTVGATYNLSKNSSIDFGLAFVRGEETQLTEYSAVLDQVSQQMPILGADLGTVHATTLSNATYYSMQYNYKF
;
A
#
# COMPACT_ATOMS: atom_id res chain seq x y z
N MET A 1 31.65 7.58 9.08
CA MET A 1 30.87 6.94 8.01
C MET A 1 29.52 6.39 8.47
N LYS A 2 29.40 5.76 9.65
CA LYS A 2 28.11 5.20 10.15
C LYS A 2 27.01 6.25 10.39
N THR A 3 27.33 7.47 10.78
CA THR A 3 26.35 8.55 11.03
C THR A 3 25.82 9.19 9.74
N PHE A 4 26.65 9.31 8.71
CA PHE A 4 26.24 9.88 7.42
C PHE A 4 25.23 8.99 6.68
N ASN A 5 25.40 7.66 6.76
CA ASN A 5 24.47 6.71 6.15
C ASN A 5 23.10 6.71 6.87
N LYS A 6 23.07 6.84 8.20
CA LYS A 6 21.82 6.92 8.95
C LYS A 6 21.07 8.22 8.67
N THR A 7 21.76 9.34 8.47
CA THR A 7 21.14 10.64 8.17
C THR A 7 20.55 10.69 6.76
N LEU A 8 21.22 10.07 5.77
CA LEU A 8 20.67 9.93 4.41
C LEU A 8 19.47 8.99 4.36
N LEU A 9 19.54 7.88 5.09
CA LEU A 9 18.43 6.93 5.22
C LEU A 9 17.25 7.60 5.96
N ALA A 10 17.50 8.29 7.08
CA ALA A 10 16.50 9.05 7.82
C ALA A 10 15.87 10.18 6.97
N ALA A 11 16.67 10.89 6.16
CA ALA A 11 16.15 11.90 5.25
C ALA A 11 15.29 11.29 4.11
N ALA A 12 15.64 10.11 3.61
CA ALA A 12 14.81 9.37 2.65
C ALA A 12 13.52 8.88 3.30
N VAL A 13 13.59 8.38 4.54
CA VAL A 13 12.45 7.91 5.32
C VAL A 13 11.52 9.05 5.71
N THR A 14 12.03 10.19 6.17
CA THR A 14 11.19 11.37 6.48
C THR A 14 10.51 11.97 5.24
N LEU A 15 11.04 11.74 4.04
CA LEU A 15 10.38 12.09 2.78
C LEU A 15 9.37 11.03 2.31
N ALA A 16 9.50 9.78 2.80
CA ALA A 16 8.70 8.64 2.36
C ALA A 16 7.65 8.19 3.38
N SER A 17 7.52 8.85 4.53
CA SER A 17 6.45 8.56 5.51
C SER A 17 5.09 8.89 4.91
N THR A 18 4.49 7.90 4.21
CA THR A 18 3.39 8.24 3.31
C THR A 18 2.55 7.02 3.00
N GLN A 19 1.27 7.22 2.92
CA GLN A 19 0.35 6.13 2.71
C GLN A 19 -0.65 6.43 1.62
N SER A 20 -0.93 5.41 0.88
CA SER A 20 -1.90 5.39 -0.18
C SER A 20 -2.44 3.97 -0.26
N MET A 21 -3.73 3.78 -0.30
CA MET A 21 -4.32 2.47 -0.30
C MET A 21 -4.71 2.04 -1.71
N ALA A 22 -4.13 0.96 -2.19
CA ALA A 22 -4.68 0.03 -3.15
C ALA A 22 -5.26 -1.16 -2.36
N ALA A 23 -5.63 -2.25 -3.02
CA ALA A 23 -6.09 -3.46 -2.31
C ALA A 23 -5.12 -3.83 -1.17
N GLY A 24 -5.65 -4.04 0.01
CA GLY A 24 -4.87 -4.12 1.24
C GLY A 24 -4.09 -2.82 1.51
N PHE A 25 -2.77 -2.91 1.58
CA PHE A 25 -1.88 -1.75 1.73
C PHE A 25 -0.80 -1.66 0.64
N GLN A 26 -1.07 -2.20 -0.55
CA GLN A 26 -0.22 -2.01 -1.73
C GLN A 26 -0.30 -0.56 -2.21
N LEU A 27 0.82 -0.01 -2.66
CA LEU A 27 0.91 1.32 -3.25
C LEU A 27 0.98 1.27 -4.77
N ASN A 28 0.15 2.07 -5.44
CA ASN A 28 0.20 2.30 -6.88
C ASN A 28 0.57 3.77 -7.14
N SER A 29 1.86 4.12 -6.91
CA SER A 29 2.35 5.51 -6.97
C SER A 29 3.75 5.64 -7.59
N GLN A 30 4.26 4.57 -8.23
CA GLN A 30 5.64 4.46 -8.68
C GLN A 30 6.00 5.39 -9.84
N SER A 31 5.02 5.97 -10.57
CA SER A 31 5.31 6.92 -11.65
C SER A 31 4.12 7.80 -12.00
N ALA A 32 4.40 9.04 -12.44
CA ALA A 32 3.36 9.94 -12.95
C ALA A 32 2.75 9.44 -14.27
N THR A 33 3.53 8.79 -15.12
CA THR A 33 3.03 8.17 -16.36
C THR A 33 2.15 6.97 -16.08
N GLY A 34 2.53 6.13 -15.10
CA GLY A 34 1.70 5.01 -14.63
C GLY A 34 0.38 5.49 -14.08
N ILE A 35 0.39 6.45 -13.14
CA ILE A 35 -0.82 7.08 -12.61
C ILE A 35 -1.69 7.60 -13.77
N GLY A 36 -1.11 8.34 -14.72
CA GLY A 36 -1.86 8.95 -15.81
C GLY A 36 -2.58 7.97 -16.75
N ARG A 37 -2.24 6.67 -16.73
CA ARG A 37 -2.88 5.61 -17.52
C ARG A 37 -3.39 4.44 -16.68
N ALA A 38 -3.59 4.68 -15.36
CA ALA A 38 -4.03 3.65 -14.41
C ALA A 38 -3.11 2.41 -14.39
N PHE A 39 -1.78 2.60 -14.54
CA PHE A 39 -0.76 1.55 -14.62
C PHE A 39 -0.96 0.50 -15.73
N ALA A 40 -1.86 0.78 -16.69
CA ALA A 40 -2.05 -0.07 -17.86
C ALA A 40 -0.77 -0.12 -18.69
N GLY A 41 -0.27 -1.33 -18.96
CA GLY A 41 0.94 -1.58 -19.74
C GLY A 41 2.26 -1.26 -19.02
N ASP A 42 2.25 -0.93 -17.73
CA ASP A 42 3.43 -0.42 -17.00
C ASP A 42 4.61 -1.41 -16.97
N ALA A 43 4.36 -2.73 -17.08
CA ALA A 43 5.42 -3.72 -17.15
C ALA A 43 6.06 -3.88 -18.55
N VAL A 44 5.69 -3.07 -19.56
CA VAL A 44 6.16 -3.29 -20.93
C VAL A 44 6.30 -2.03 -21.79
N ILE A 45 5.75 -0.89 -21.38
CA ILE A 45 5.76 0.33 -22.23
C ILE A 45 7.16 0.91 -22.38
N ALA A 46 7.92 1.03 -21.27
CA ALA A 46 9.26 1.60 -21.25
C ALA A 46 9.36 3.01 -21.86
N ASP A 47 8.40 3.88 -21.56
CA ASP A 47 8.42 5.30 -21.98
C ASP A 47 9.41 6.13 -21.14
N ASN A 48 9.77 5.66 -19.96
CA ASN A 48 10.80 6.22 -19.08
C ASN A 48 11.36 5.17 -18.12
N ALA A 49 12.36 5.53 -17.30
CA ALA A 49 13.07 4.60 -16.43
C ALA A 49 12.20 3.96 -15.33
N SER A 50 11.02 4.47 -15.03
CA SER A 50 10.14 3.93 -13.98
C SER A 50 9.60 2.53 -14.29
N VAL A 51 9.69 2.07 -15.54
CA VAL A 51 9.37 0.67 -15.90
C VAL A 51 10.14 -0.34 -15.05
N LEU A 52 11.31 0.05 -14.53
CA LEU A 52 12.15 -0.77 -13.66
C LEU A 52 11.42 -1.22 -12.38
N SER A 53 10.50 -0.42 -11.85
CA SER A 53 9.68 -0.81 -10.69
C SER A 53 8.72 -1.95 -11.00
N ARG A 54 8.36 -2.14 -12.27
CA ARG A 54 7.34 -3.12 -12.68
C ARG A 54 7.91 -4.31 -13.43
N ASN A 55 8.95 -4.12 -14.26
CA ASN A 55 9.55 -5.21 -15.03
C ASN A 55 11.00 -4.87 -15.43
N PRO A 56 12.02 -5.48 -14.82
CA PRO A 56 13.42 -5.22 -15.18
C PRO A 56 13.77 -5.63 -16.61
N ALA A 57 13.05 -6.60 -17.21
CA ALA A 57 13.30 -7.01 -18.58
C ALA A 57 13.07 -5.87 -19.61
N ALA A 58 12.16 -4.96 -19.29
CA ALA A 58 11.82 -3.83 -20.16
C ALA A 58 12.93 -2.77 -20.24
N MET A 59 13.97 -2.83 -19.39
CA MET A 59 15.18 -2.02 -19.55
C MET A 59 15.90 -2.28 -20.89
N ALA A 60 15.76 -3.48 -21.44
CA ALA A 60 16.32 -3.85 -22.74
C ALA A 60 15.70 -3.09 -23.93
N LEU A 61 14.62 -2.35 -23.70
CA LEU A 61 13.95 -1.53 -24.72
C LEU A 61 14.56 -0.12 -24.84
N PHE A 62 15.52 0.23 -23.98
CA PHE A 62 16.16 1.55 -24.04
C PHE A 62 17.48 1.51 -24.82
N ASP A 63 17.64 2.44 -25.75
CA ASP A 63 18.89 2.67 -26.49
C ASP A 63 19.85 3.62 -25.77
N ASN A 64 19.32 4.44 -24.85
CA ASN A 64 20.06 5.50 -24.15
C ASN A 64 19.86 5.37 -22.64
N LYS A 65 20.80 5.93 -21.88
CA LYS A 65 20.63 6.06 -20.43
C LYS A 65 19.41 6.92 -20.10
N GLN A 66 18.65 6.50 -19.12
CA GLN A 66 17.42 7.15 -18.68
C GLN A 66 17.50 7.50 -17.20
N LEU A 67 17.03 8.67 -16.85
CA LEU A 67 16.80 9.09 -15.46
C LEU A 67 15.35 9.52 -15.31
N SER A 68 14.67 9.06 -14.26
CA SER A 68 13.34 9.52 -13.88
C SER A 68 13.31 9.81 -12.38
N MET A 69 12.72 10.94 -12.00
CA MET A 69 12.54 11.34 -10.60
C MET A 69 11.14 11.92 -10.46
N GLY A 70 10.37 11.40 -9.51
CA GLY A 70 8.99 11.82 -9.32
C GLY A 70 8.61 11.99 -7.86
N LEU A 71 7.53 12.72 -7.68
CA LEU A 71 6.82 12.89 -6.42
C LEU A 71 5.34 12.70 -6.67
N THR A 72 4.69 11.93 -5.82
CA THR A 72 3.24 11.77 -5.82
C THR A 72 2.69 12.27 -4.48
N TYR A 73 1.77 13.22 -4.50
CA TYR A 73 0.95 13.59 -3.35
C TYR A 73 -0.32 12.74 -3.39
N ALA A 74 -0.50 11.92 -2.37
CA ALA A 74 -1.69 11.11 -2.17
C ALA A 74 -2.55 11.77 -1.10
N ASP A 75 -3.71 12.26 -1.51
CA ASP A 75 -4.75 12.78 -0.65
C ASP A 75 -5.73 11.63 -0.40
N VAL A 76 -5.57 10.99 0.76
CA VAL A 76 -6.33 9.79 1.14
C VAL A 76 -7.35 10.17 2.18
N GLU A 77 -8.56 9.72 2.04
CA GLU A 77 -9.68 9.94 2.94
C GLU A 77 -10.26 8.58 3.33
N VAL A 78 -10.16 8.24 4.62
CA VAL A 78 -10.71 7.00 5.19
C VAL A 78 -11.75 7.37 6.24
N GLU A 79 -12.99 7.14 5.90
CA GLU A 79 -14.11 7.33 6.81
C GLU A 79 -14.38 6.04 7.59
N VAL A 80 -14.55 6.17 8.92
CA VAL A 80 -15.02 5.08 9.79
C VAL A 80 -16.25 5.61 10.54
N LYS A 81 -17.42 5.15 10.13
CA LYS A 81 -18.70 5.66 10.60
C LYS A 81 -19.42 4.65 11.48
N ASP A 82 -20.21 5.19 12.41
CA ASP A 82 -21.16 4.44 13.22
C ASP A 82 -20.53 3.20 13.88
N VAL A 83 -19.41 3.40 14.58
CA VAL A 83 -18.84 2.32 15.38
C VAL A 83 -19.74 2.05 16.58
N TYR A 84 -20.34 0.87 16.62
CA TYR A 84 -21.28 0.49 17.69
C TYR A 84 -21.20 -1.01 18.00
N VAL A 85 -21.76 -1.37 19.14
CA VAL A 85 -21.99 -2.75 19.58
C VAL A 85 -23.44 -2.94 20.03
N ASN A 86 -23.95 -4.16 19.89
CA ASN A 86 -25.25 -4.52 20.38
C ASN A 86 -25.16 -5.02 21.83
N SER A 87 -26.05 -4.52 22.68
CA SER A 87 -26.22 -5.04 24.03
C SER A 87 -27.70 -5.32 24.34
N ASN A 88 -27.97 -6.12 25.37
CA ASN A 88 -29.35 -6.33 25.84
C ASN A 88 -30.03 -5.05 26.34
N LEU A 89 -29.25 -3.99 26.54
CA LEU A 89 -29.74 -2.67 26.98
C LEU A 89 -29.86 -1.68 25.83
N GLY A 90 -29.61 -2.08 24.58
CA GLY A 90 -29.65 -1.28 23.37
C GLY A 90 -28.28 -1.14 22.73
N GLU A 91 -28.23 -0.41 21.61
CA GLU A 91 -27.00 -0.10 20.89
C GLU A 91 -26.13 0.90 21.65
N LEU A 92 -24.82 0.66 21.66
CA LEU A 92 -23.81 1.54 22.25
C LEU A 92 -22.90 2.07 21.15
N HIS A 93 -23.02 3.35 20.86
CA HIS A 93 -22.28 4.02 19.80
C HIS A 93 -21.00 4.66 20.34
N TYR A 94 -19.86 4.33 19.75
CA TYR A 94 -18.55 4.95 20.05
C TYR A 94 -18.31 6.20 19.20
N GLY A 95 -18.99 6.31 18.05
CA GLY A 95 -18.96 7.51 17.18
C GLY A 95 -18.39 7.21 15.80
N SER A 96 -17.90 8.25 15.15
CA SER A 96 -17.35 8.24 13.81
C SER A 96 -16.05 9.02 13.73
N VAL A 97 -15.20 8.67 12.75
CA VAL A 97 -14.03 9.45 12.31
C VAL A 97 -14.25 9.75 10.84
N ASP A 98 -14.35 11.04 10.49
CA ASP A 98 -14.62 11.47 9.11
C ASP A 98 -13.41 11.29 8.19
N ASP A 99 -12.19 11.36 8.76
CA ASP A 99 -10.95 11.06 8.09
C ASP A 99 -9.94 10.47 9.09
N ALA A 100 -9.72 9.18 8.97
CA ALA A 100 -8.77 8.42 9.79
C ALA A 100 -7.38 8.32 9.12
N ALA A 101 -7.19 8.83 7.91
CA ALA A 101 -5.93 8.77 7.17
C ALA A 101 -5.28 10.16 7.07
N GLU A 102 -3.97 10.16 6.89
CA GLU A 102 -3.22 11.39 6.61
C GLU A 102 -2.77 11.42 5.14
N SER A 103 -2.83 12.61 4.51
CA SER A 103 -2.28 12.83 3.17
C SER A 103 -0.75 12.74 3.15
N LYS A 104 -0.18 12.25 2.06
CA LYS A 104 1.25 11.86 2.04
C LYS A 104 1.96 12.19 0.71
N ILE A 105 3.30 12.35 0.77
CA ILE A 105 4.17 12.57 -0.39
C ILE A 105 5.04 11.33 -0.61
N ILE A 106 4.99 10.74 -1.81
CA ILE A 106 5.70 9.50 -2.16
C ILE A 106 6.74 9.82 -3.23
N PRO A 107 8.04 9.82 -2.89
CA PRO A 107 9.12 10.01 -3.84
C PRO A 107 9.43 8.72 -4.60
N ASN A 108 9.93 8.88 -5.83
CA ASN A 108 10.52 7.80 -6.59
C ASN A 108 11.73 8.28 -7.40
N PHE A 109 12.66 7.35 -7.65
CA PHE A 109 13.87 7.59 -8.39
C PHE A 109 14.25 6.36 -9.19
N TYR A 110 14.63 6.56 -10.47
CA TYR A 110 15.02 5.50 -11.37
C TYR A 110 16.18 5.93 -12.25
N TYR A 111 17.14 5.05 -12.42
CA TYR A 111 18.21 5.20 -13.40
C TYR A 111 18.42 3.88 -14.14
N VAL A 112 18.38 3.93 -15.46
CA VAL A 112 18.63 2.78 -16.35
C VAL A 112 19.79 3.12 -17.27
N SER A 113 20.72 2.21 -17.43
CA SER A 113 21.88 2.34 -18.31
C SER A 113 22.05 1.11 -19.19
N PRO A 114 21.74 1.21 -20.51
CA PRO A 114 22.22 0.26 -21.47
C PRO A 114 23.74 0.22 -21.47
N VAL A 115 24.33 -0.97 -21.41
CA VAL A 115 25.77 -1.21 -21.50
C VAL A 115 26.18 -1.49 -22.94
N ASN A 116 25.33 -2.23 -23.65
CA ASN A 116 25.40 -2.57 -25.06
C ASN A 116 24.03 -3.00 -25.54
N ASP A 117 23.91 -3.40 -26.82
CA ASP A 117 22.65 -3.79 -27.46
C ASP A 117 21.92 -4.98 -26.77
N LYS A 118 22.57 -5.69 -25.87
CA LYS A 118 22.02 -6.88 -25.19
C LYS A 118 21.87 -6.73 -23.68
N PHE A 119 22.66 -5.91 -23.05
CA PHE A 119 22.74 -5.84 -21.60
C PHE A 119 22.47 -4.43 -21.09
N ALA A 120 21.54 -4.33 -20.12
CA ALA A 120 21.31 -3.09 -19.37
C ALA A 120 21.25 -3.38 -17.88
N TYR A 121 21.57 -2.37 -17.06
CA TYR A 121 21.36 -2.39 -15.63
C TYR A 121 20.60 -1.14 -15.18
N GLY A 122 19.99 -1.23 -14.01
CA GLY A 122 19.29 -0.09 -13.43
C GLY A 122 19.27 -0.12 -11.92
N VAL A 123 19.08 1.05 -11.34
CA VAL A 123 18.86 1.25 -9.90
C VAL A 123 17.58 2.04 -9.70
N ALA A 124 16.85 1.71 -8.63
CA ALA A 124 15.59 2.38 -8.33
C ALA A 124 15.40 2.56 -6.82
N MET A 125 14.60 3.55 -6.47
CA MET A 125 14.05 3.77 -5.13
C MET A 125 12.57 4.10 -5.28
N PHE A 126 11.71 3.34 -4.65
CA PHE A 126 10.25 3.49 -4.71
C PHE A 126 9.59 2.77 -3.54
N SER A 127 8.28 2.93 -3.35
CA SER A 127 7.51 2.21 -2.33
C SER A 127 6.48 1.31 -2.97
N ASN A 128 6.34 0.09 -2.45
CA ASN A 128 5.32 -0.88 -2.89
C ASN A 128 4.20 -1.06 -1.87
N PHE A 129 4.48 -0.83 -0.59
CA PHE A 129 3.52 -1.06 0.49
C PHE A 129 3.56 0.07 1.50
N GLY A 130 2.40 0.40 2.05
CA GLY A 130 2.23 1.39 3.09
C GLY A 130 0.76 1.57 3.45
N THR A 131 0.48 1.84 4.74
CA THR A 131 -0.87 2.14 5.22
C THR A 131 -0.83 3.09 6.41
N GLY A 132 -1.93 3.75 6.74
CA GLY A 132 -2.10 4.55 7.92
C GLY A 132 -3.51 4.97 8.21
N THR A 133 -3.92 4.55 9.39
CA THR A 133 -5.19 4.93 9.96
C THR A 133 -5.02 5.24 11.43
N ASP A 134 -5.79 6.19 11.92
CA ASP A 134 -5.91 6.50 13.35
C ASP A 134 -7.37 6.65 13.74
N THR A 135 -7.87 5.68 14.48
CA THR A 135 -9.21 5.65 15.06
C THR A 135 -9.19 5.83 16.59
N GLY A 136 -8.07 6.27 17.15
CA GLY A 136 -7.85 6.39 18.60
C GLY A 136 -8.84 7.36 19.29
N SER A 137 -9.40 8.33 18.57
CA SER A 137 -10.44 9.23 19.10
C SER A 137 -11.72 8.48 19.53
N LEU A 138 -11.96 7.27 19.06
CA LEU A 138 -13.09 6.41 19.41
C LEU A 138 -12.83 5.51 20.64
N SER A 139 -11.63 5.48 21.18
CA SER A 139 -11.21 4.58 22.28
C SER A 139 -11.71 5.01 23.67
N ASN A 140 -12.68 5.91 23.75
CA ASN A 140 -13.24 6.38 25.02
C ASN A 140 -14.43 5.53 25.48
N PRO A 141 -14.53 5.19 26.78
CA PRO A 141 -15.66 4.47 27.33
C PRO A 141 -16.99 5.22 27.12
N LYS A 142 -18.10 4.48 27.02
CA LYS A 142 -19.43 5.06 26.86
C LYS A 142 -20.35 4.72 28.02
N PRO A 143 -21.20 5.67 28.48
CA PRO A 143 -22.13 5.46 29.57
C PRO A 143 -23.26 4.50 29.18
N ILE A 144 -23.67 3.63 30.09
CA ILE A 144 -24.82 2.73 29.94
C ILE A 144 -26.10 3.52 30.33
N LEU A 145 -27.04 3.65 29.39
CA LEU A 145 -28.41 4.18 29.60
C LEU A 145 -28.49 5.40 30.53
N GLY A 146 -27.56 6.36 30.41
CA GLY A 146 -27.55 7.57 31.23
C GLY A 146 -27.15 7.36 32.69
N GLY A 147 -26.62 6.17 33.02
CA GLY A 147 -26.06 5.86 34.34
C GLY A 147 -24.62 6.36 34.50
N THR A 148 -24.07 6.14 35.70
CA THR A 148 -22.65 6.42 36.01
C THR A 148 -21.75 5.27 35.58
N SER A 149 -22.30 4.07 35.32
CA SER A 149 -21.54 2.93 34.81
C SER A 149 -21.26 3.10 33.32
N GLN A 150 -20.04 2.76 32.91
CA GLN A 150 -19.57 2.88 31.53
C GLN A 150 -19.16 1.49 30.99
N ILE A 151 -19.16 1.34 29.68
CA ILE A 151 -18.58 0.19 28.97
C ILE A 151 -17.31 0.71 28.27
N PRO A 152 -16.18 -0.01 28.38
CA PRO A 152 -14.96 0.37 27.67
C PRO A 152 -15.20 0.38 26.15
N ALA A 153 -14.39 1.10 25.41
CA ALA A 153 -14.34 0.97 23.98
C ALA A 153 -13.67 -0.34 23.56
N PRO A 154 -13.86 -0.80 22.31
CA PRO A 154 -13.12 -1.94 21.75
C PRO A 154 -11.65 -1.53 21.49
N VAL A 155 -10.91 -1.31 22.57
CA VAL A 155 -9.53 -0.76 22.53
C VAL A 155 -8.53 -1.70 21.86
N ASP A 156 -8.84 -2.96 21.67
CA ASP A 156 -8.08 -3.93 20.90
C ASP A 156 -8.21 -3.73 19.37
N LEU A 157 -9.24 -3.02 18.92
CA LEU A 157 -9.52 -2.74 17.50
C LEU A 157 -9.20 -1.31 17.08
N LEU A 158 -9.31 -0.36 18.02
CA LEU A 158 -9.23 1.08 17.78
C LEU A 158 -7.85 1.63 18.17
N GLY A 159 -7.31 2.53 17.35
CA GLY A 159 -6.02 3.16 17.57
C GLY A 159 -5.30 3.44 16.27
N LYS A 160 -3.99 3.64 16.35
CA LYS A 160 -3.14 3.94 15.19
C LYS A 160 -2.55 2.67 14.59
N THR A 161 -2.58 2.56 13.26
CA THR A 161 -1.88 1.55 12.47
C THR A 161 -1.15 2.27 11.35
N GLU A 162 0.17 2.19 11.30
CA GLU A 162 0.99 2.84 10.28
C GLU A 162 2.11 1.89 9.83
N VAL A 163 2.27 1.73 8.51
CA VAL A 163 3.35 0.97 7.88
C VAL A 163 3.89 1.79 6.73
N THR A 164 5.20 1.95 6.67
CA THR A 164 5.91 2.63 5.58
C THR A 164 7.02 1.73 5.07
N THR A 165 7.12 1.54 3.74
CA THR A 165 8.23 0.80 3.15
C THR A 165 8.92 1.58 2.04
N ILE A 166 10.23 1.38 1.89
CA ILE A 166 11.03 1.88 0.78
C ILE A 166 11.84 0.72 0.19
N ASN A 167 11.69 0.52 -1.12
CA ASN A 167 12.46 -0.46 -1.87
C ASN A 167 13.66 0.22 -2.54
N PHE A 168 14.84 -0.31 -2.33
CA PHE A 168 16.05 -0.02 -3.11
C PHE A 168 16.30 -1.21 -4.01
N ASN A 169 16.17 -0.99 -5.32
CA ASN A 169 16.28 -2.06 -6.33
C ASN A 169 17.57 -1.91 -7.14
N LEU A 170 18.22 -3.04 -7.36
CA LEU A 170 19.31 -3.19 -8.33
C LEU A 170 18.92 -4.30 -9.31
N SER A 171 18.83 -3.97 -10.58
CA SER A 171 18.37 -4.90 -11.62
C SER A 171 19.30 -4.95 -12.82
N ALA A 172 19.23 -6.07 -13.53
CA ALA A 172 19.87 -6.28 -14.82
C ALA A 172 18.89 -6.89 -15.81
N SER A 173 19.08 -6.60 -17.09
CA SER A 173 18.32 -7.20 -18.18
C SER A 173 19.25 -7.72 -19.28
N TYR A 174 18.77 -8.73 -19.99
CA TYR A 174 19.46 -9.33 -21.14
C TYR A 174 18.50 -9.54 -22.29
N ARG A 175 18.85 -9.00 -23.46
CA ARG A 175 18.14 -9.13 -24.73
C ARG A 175 18.75 -10.29 -25.53
N PHE A 176 17.98 -11.36 -25.69
CA PHE A 176 18.44 -12.54 -26.45
C PHE A 176 18.46 -12.27 -27.96
N ASN A 177 17.41 -11.60 -28.44
CA ASN A 177 17.18 -11.25 -29.84
C ASN A 177 16.21 -10.07 -29.92
N ASP A 178 15.79 -9.69 -31.12
CA ASP A 178 14.89 -8.55 -31.38
C ASP A 178 13.47 -8.74 -30.82
N HIS A 179 13.14 -9.97 -30.37
CA HIS A 179 11.81 -10.32 -29.88
C HIS A 179 11.74 -10.61 -28.38
N PHE A 180 12.86 -10.99 -27.76
CA PHE A 180 12.78 -11.53 -26.41
C PHE A 180 13.90 -11.02 -25.49
N SER A 181 13.47 -10.51 -24.34
CA SER A 181 14.35 -10.11 -23.25
C SER A 181 13.85 -10.62 -21.90
N ILE A 182 14.80 -10.82 -20.98
CA ILE A 182 14.54 -11.14 -19.59
C ILE A 182 15.24 -10.14 -18.69
N GLY A 183 14.81 -10.09 -17.44
CA GLY A 183 15.46 -9.27 -16.42
C GLY A 183 15.24 -9.83 -15.03
N ALA A 184 16.16 -9.49 -14.13
CA ALA A 184 16.05 -9.83 -12.72
C ALA A 184 16.60 -8.69 -11.87
N GLY A 185 16.11 -8.57 -10.64
CA GLY A 185 16.56 -7.58 -9.69
C GLY A 185 16.43 -8.06 -8.26
N ILE A 186 17.23 -7.45 -7.40
CA ILE A 186 17.19 -7.64 -5.95
C ILE A 186 16.61 -6.38 -5.33
N ASP A 187 15.67 -6.55 -4.41
CA ASP A 187 15.11 -5.48 -3.58
C ASP A 187 15.70 -5.55 -2.17
N VAL A 188 16.22 -4.44 -1.69
CA VAL A 188 16.48 -4.19 -0.27
C VAL A 188 15.34 -3.32 0.22
N ILE A 189 14.52 -3.84 1.11
CA ILE A 189 13.31 -3.19 1.59
C ILE A 189 13.57 -2.73 3.01
N TYR A 190 13.58 -1.41 3.23
CA TYR A 190 13.49 -0.84 4.56
C TYR A 190 12.01 -0.60 4.88
N GLY A 191 11.59 -0.95 6.08
CA GLY A 191 10.23 -0.70 6.57
C GLY A 191 10.23 -0.24 8.00
N GLU A 192 9.26 0.58 8.33
CA GLU A 192 8.92 0.99 9.68
C GLU A 192 7.43 0.86 9.91
N GLY A 193 7.04 0.56 11.16
CA GLY A 193 5.65 0.42 11.54
C GLY A 193 5.36 0.97 12.93
N VAL A 194 4.18 1.56 13.06
CA VAL A 194 3.61 1.98 14.34
C VAL A 194 2.25 1.31 14.51
N LEU A 195 2.06 0.63 15.62
CA LEU A 195 0.78 0.04 15.99
C LEU A 195 0.48 0.33 17.45
N THR A 196 -0.53 1.15 17.71
CA THR A 196 -0.95 1.47 19.08
C THR A 196 -2.40 1.12 19.30
N ARG A 197 -2.68 0.49 20.44
CA ARG A 197 -4.02 0.19 20.92
C ARG A 197 -4.07 0.57 22.40
N SER A 198 -4.72 1.67 22.70
CA SER A 198 -4.79 2.20 24.06
C SER A 198 -6.19 2.74 24.38
N GLY A 199 -6.51 2.78 25.65
CA GLY A 199 -7.80 3.30 26.12
C GLY A 199 -7.95 3.11 27.62
N GLU A 200 -9.20 3.12 28.09
CA GLU A 200 -9.52 2.96 29.49
C GLU A 200 -10.32 1.68 29.72
N LEU A 201 -9.84 0.84 30.64
CA LEU A 201 -10.54 -0.39 31.04
C LEU A 201 -11.07 -0.28 32.48
N PRO A 202 -12.25 -0.87 32.76
CA PRO A 202 -12.78 -0.92 34.13
C PRO A 202 -11.92 -1.84 35.00
N VAL A 203 -11.53 -1.37 36.18
CA VAL A 203 -10.63 -2.10 37.08
C VAL A 203 -11.31 -2.55 38.37
N ALA A 204 -12.44 -1.95 38.70
CA ALA A 204 -13.17 -2.30 39.91
C ALA A 204 -14.70 -2.13 39.73
N PRO A 205 -15.49 -2.85 40.55
CA PRO A 205 -16.96 -2.74 40.55
C PRO A 205 -17.51 -1.35 40.90
N ASP A 206 -16.66 -0.47 41.44
CA ASP A 206 -17.02 0.92 41.77
C ASP A 206 -17.04 1.88 40.61
N GLY A 207 -16.73 1.37 39.40
CA GLY A 207 -16.72 2.16 38.15
C GLY A 207 -15.42 2.93 37.94
N SER A 208 -14.32 2.61 38.64
CA SER A 208 -13.03 3.17 38.36
C SER A 208 -12.42 2.58 37.08
N TYR A 209 -11.78 3.45 36.27
CA TYR A 209 -11.09 3.12 35.04
C TYR A 209 -9.60 3.39 35.18
N LEU A 210 -8.78 2.56 34.54
CA LEU A 210 -7.35 2.81 34.39
C LEU A 210 -6.99 2.88 32.91
N PRO A 211 -6.12 3.81 32.53
CA PRO A 211 -5.54 3.81 31.19
C PRO A 211 -4.73 2.53 31.00
N VAL A 212 -4.86 1.94 29.83
CA VAL A 212 -4.14 0.74 29.42
C VAL A 212 -3.58 0.94 28.00
N ASP A 213 -2.32 0.56 27.84
CA ASP A 213 -1.67 0.39 26.56
C ASP A 213 -1.64 -1.10 26.25
N LEU A 214 -2.63 -1.56 25.46
CA LEU A 214 -2.75 -2.98 25.10
C LEU A 214 -1.71 -3.39 24.07
N VAL A 215 -1.46 -2.50 23.09
CA VAL A 215 -0.41 -2.63 22.07
C VAL A 215 0.33 -1.31 21.98
N ASP A 216 1.65 -1.34 22.06
CA ASP A 216 2.54 -0.22 21.82
C ASP A 216 3.76 -0.72 21.03
N VAL A 217 3.67 -0.61 19.71
CA VAL A 217 4.71 -1.03 18.76
C VAL A 217 5.21 0.17 17.99
N GLU A 218 6.53 0.32 17.98
CA GLU A 218 7.29 1.21 17.10
C GLU A 218 8.57 0.47 16.72
N ALA A 219 8.61 -0.07 15.50
CA ALA A 219 9.65 -0.98 15.07
C ALA A 219 10.04 -0.72 13.61
N ASP A 220 11.31 -0.97 13.29
CA ASP A 220 11.85 -0.87 11.94
C ASP A 220 12.73 -2.08 11.58
N GLY A 221 12.89 -2.33 10.30
CA GLY A 221 13.66 -3.47 9.84
C GLY A 221 14.07 -3.39 8.37
N VAL A 222 14.87 -4.36 7.97
CA VAL A 222 15.33 -4.52 6.58
C VAL A 222 15.08 -5.94 6.13
N ALA A 223 14.43 -6.07 4.98
CA ALA A 223 14.17 -7.36 4.35
C ALA A 223 14.68 -7.41 2.91
N PHE A 224 14.80 -8.60 2.34
CA PHE A 224 15.33 -8.82 0.99
C PHE A 224 14.31 -9.54 0.14
N GLY A 225 13.90 -8.90 -0.94
CA GLY A 225 13.03 -9.45 -1.95
C GLY A 225 13.68 -9.44 -3.33
N GLY A 226 12.88 -9.58 -4.36
CA GLY A 226 13.38 -9.48 -5.71
C GLY A 226 12.29 -9.49 -6.76
N ILE A 227 12.72 -9.30 -8.00
CA ILE A 227 11.82 -9.27 -9.16
C ILE A 227 12.47 -9.99 -10.34
N VAL A 228 11.68 -10.76 -11.06
CA VAL A 228 12.06 -11.32 -12.36
C VAL A 228 11.04 -10.90 -13.40
N GLY A 229 11.46 -10.82 -14.66
CA GLY A 229 10.54 -10.48 -15.72
C GLY A 229 10.98 -10.90 -17.10
N ALA A 230 10.05 -10.82 -18.03
CA ALA A 230 10.26 -11.07 -19.44
C ALA A 230 9.47 -10.06 -20.29
N VAL A 231 9.99 -9.75 -21.46
CA VAL A 231 9.31 -8.97 -22.49
C VAL A 231 9.38 -9.76 -23.80
N TYR A 232 8.24 -9.85 -24.48
CA TYR A 232 8.14 -10.37 -25.81
C TYR A 232 7.61 -9.29 -26.79
N GLU A 233 8.42 -8.96 -27.79
CA GLU A 233 8.12 -7.99 -28.85
C GLU A 233 7.69 -8.78 -30.10
N PHE A 234 6.40 -8.75 -30.45
CA PHE A 234 5.93 -9.30 -31.73
C PHE A 234 6.51 -8.49 -32.88
N ASN A 235 6.58 -7.18 -32.69
CA ASN A 235 7.18 -6.16 -33.53
C ASN A 235 7.32 -4.87 -32.73
N ALA A 236 7.71 -3.77 -33.36
CA ALA A 236 7.87 -2.46 -32.69
C ALA A 236 6.57 -1.92 -32.07
N ASP A 237 5.41 -2.31 -32.63
CA ASP A 237 4.10 -1.78 -32.25
C ASP A 237 3.34 -2.65 -31.24
N HIS A 238 3.75 -3.91 -31.05
CA HIS A 238 3.02 -4.87 -30.23
C HIS A 238 3.95 -5.65 -29.31
N ARG A 239 3.74 -5.51 -28.00
CA ARG A 239 4.57 -6.14 -26.97
C ARG A 239 3.74 -6.68 -25.82
N LEU A 240 4.24 -7.75 -25.19
CA LEU A 240 3.74 -8.30 -23.92
C LEU A 240 4.86 -8.33 -22.89
N GLY A 241 4.53 -8.04 -21.65
CA GLY A 241 5.41 -8.12 -20.51
C GLY A 241 4.84 -9.02 -19.43
N LEU A 242 5.73 -9.76 -18.78
CA LEU A 242 5.44 -10.58 -17.61
C LEU A 242 6.41 -10.18 -16.51
N SER A 243 5.95 -10.09 -15.28
CA SER A 243 6.83 -9.94 -14.13
C SER A 243 6.29 -10.66 -12.90
N TYR A 244 7.20 -11.08 -12.06
CA TYR A 244 6.91 -11.65 -10.75
C TYR A 244 7.84 -11.02 -9.73
N ARG A 245 7.26 -10.34 -8.74
CA ARG A 245 7.96 -9.81 -7.58
C ARG A 245 7.66 -10.68 -6.39
N PHE A 246 8.70 -11.24 -5.81
CA PHE A 246 8.61 -11.98 -4.57
C PHE A 246 8.99 -11.06 -3.40
N SER A 247 8.14 -11.07 -2.39
CA SER A 247 8.26 -10.25 -1.20
C SER A 247 8.64 -11.13 -0.01
N PRO A 248 9.48 -10.65 0.91
CA PRO A 248 9.85 -11.42 2.09
C PRO A 248 8.77 -11.33 3.16
N GLU A 249 8.79 -12.26 4.10
CA GLU A 249 8.28 -11.97 5.44
C GLU A 249 9.14 -10.85 6.06
N PHE A 250 8.48 -9.80 6.54
CA PHE A 250 9.16 -8.62 7.08
C PHE A 250 9.23 -8.73 8.60
N THR A 251 10.44 -8.81 9.14
CA THR A 251 10.69 -8.79 10.59
C THR A 251 11.26 -7.43 10.98
N ALA A 252 10.66 -6.79 11.97
CA ALA A 252 11.08 -5.51 12.51
C ALA A 252 11.39 -5.60 14.00
N ASP A 253 12.45 -4.90 14.41
CA ASP A 253 12.91 -4.78 15.80
C ASP A 253 12.61 -3.39 16.34
N GLY A 254 12.33 -3.29 17.64
CA GLY A 254 12.10 -1.98 18.26
C GLY A 254 11.38 -2.07 19.60
N ARG A 255 10.55 -1.10 19.88
CA ARG A 255 9.63 -1.16 21.00
C ARG A 255 8.42 -1.99 20.59
N VAL A 256 8.27 -3.17 21.18
CA VAL A 256 7.17 -4.10 20.90
C VAL A 256 6.56 -4.56 22.22
N ASN A 257 5.49 -3.88 22.67
CA ASN A 257 4.75 -4.26 23.87
C ASN A 257 3.35 -4.74 23.50
N TYR A 258 2.96 -5.89 24.01
CA TYR A 258 1.63 -6.45 23.84
C TYR A 258 1.12 -7.06 25.15
N GLY A 259 -0.04 -6.60 25.61
CA GLY A 259 -0.65 -7.08 26.85
C GLY A 259 0.24 -6.94 28.09
N GLY A 260 1.09 -5.91 28.16
CA GLY A 260 2.05 -5.68 29.24
C GLY A 260 3.30 -6.56 29.18
N THR A 261 3.51 -7.31 28.11
CA THR A 261 4.72 -8.11 27.85
C THR A 261 5.55 -7.43 26.78
N GLU A 262 6.86 -7.33 27.00
CA GLU A 262 7.82 -6.84 26.03
C GLU A 262 8.29 -7.98 25.13
N PHE A 263 8.23 -7.80 23.82
CA PHE A 263 8.73 -8.70 22.79
C PHE A 263 9.89 -8.01 22.06
N LYS A 264 10.67 -8.77 21.28
CA LYS A 264 11.78 -8.18 20.51
C LYS A 264 11.41 -7.84 19.10
N GLU A 265 10.54 -8.64 18.48
CA GLU A 265 10.28 -8.60 17.06
C GLU A 265 8.79 -8.61 16.75
N ILE A 266 8.42 -7.97 15.67
CA ILE A 266 7.12 -8.08 15.02
C ILE A 266 7.33 -8.63 13.60
N ASN A 267 6.50 -9.60 13.20
CA ASN A 267 6.58 -10.28 11.90
C ASN A 267 5.33 -9.98 11.08
N ILE A 268 5.55 -9.52 9.86
CA ILE A 268 4.51 -9.08 8.92
C ILE A 268 4.75 -9.80 7.58
N PRO A 269 3.91 -10.77 7.20
CA PRO A 269 3.96 -11.39 5.87
C PRO A 269 3.67 -10.35 4.78
N MET A 270 4.45 -10.36 3.70
CA MET A 270 4.26 -9.45 2.57
C MET A 270 3.86 -10.25 1.34
N PRO A 271 2.84 -9.82 0.57
CA PRO A 271 2.36 -10.56 -0.58
C PRO A 271 3.31 -10.45 -1.78
N ASP A 272 3.33 -11.49 -2.59
CA ASP A 272 3.97 -11.49 -3.90
C ASP A 272 3.07 -10.80 -4.95
N ILE A 273 3.69 -10.33 -6.04
CA ILE A 273 2.97 -9.64 -7.12
C ILE A 273 3.32 -10.29 -8.46
N PHE A 274 2.32 -10.85 -9.12
CA PHE A 274 2.42 -11.33 -10.49
C PHE A 274 1.69 -10.38 -11.44
N GLN A 275 2.33 -10.00 -12.56
CA GLN A 275 1.77 -9.05 -13.50
C GLN A 275 1.93 -9.49 -14.95
N VAL A 276 0.87 -9.30 -15.75
CA VAL A 276 0.86 -9.42 -17.20
C VAL A 276 0.44 -8.07 -17.79
N ALA A 277 1.19 -7.57 -18.75
CA ALA A 277 0.92 -6.27 -19.36
C ALA A 277 1.07 -6.30 -20.87
N GLY A 278 0.25 -5.52 -21.55
CA GLY A 278 0.29 -5.37 -23.01
C GLY A 278 0.40 -3.93 -23.47
N PHE A 279 1.12 -3.76 -24.59
CA PHE A 279 1.25 -2.51 -25.31
C PHE A 279 0.96 -2.74 -26.79
N HIS A 280 0.08 -1.90 -27.38
CA HIS A 280 -0.31 -1.99 -28.77
C HIS A 280 -0.44 -0.59 -29.38
N GLN A 281 0.50 -0.21 -30.26
CA GLN A 281 0.40 0.98 -31.09
C GLN A 281 -0.62 0.74 -32.18
N LEU A 282 -1.81 1.31 -32.08
CA LEU A 282 -2.92 1.08 -33.01
C LEU A 282 -2.90 2.02 -34.20
N THR A 283 -2.37 3.21 -34.00
CA THR A 283 -2.16 4.23 -35.06
C THR A 283 -0.87 5.00 -34.76
N GLU A 284 -0.41 5.84 -35.67
CA GLU A 284 0.77 6.71 -35.45
C GLU A 284 0.68 7.58 -34.19
N LYS A 285 -0.54 7.85 -33.70
CA LYS A 285 -0.77 8.74 -32.57
C LYS A 285 -1.38 8.07 -31.35
N PHE A 286 -1.94 6.89 -31.48
CA PHE A 286 -2.68 6.24 -30.39
C PHE A 286 -2.19 4.84 -30.09
N ALA A 287 -1.85 4.61 -28.83
CA ALA A 287 -1.53 3.30 -28.30
C ALA A 287 -2.53 2.89 -27.19
N LEU A 288 -2.88 1.61 -27.19
CA LEU A 288 -3.73 0.97 -26.19
C LEU A 288 -2.85 0.11 -25.25
N HIS A 289 -3.19 0.10 -23.99
CA HIS A 289 -2.46 -0.63 -22.95
C HIS A 289 -3.43 -1.37 -22.03
N TYR A 290 -2.96 -2.47 -21.45
CA TYR A 290 -3.70 -3.18 -20.40
C TYR A 290 -2.73 -3.86 -19.44
N THR A 291 -3.22 -4.13 -18.23
CA THR A 291 -2.54 -4.91 -17.19
C THR A 291 -3.55 -5.78 -16.48
N ALA A 292 -3.15 -7.02 -16.17
CA ALA A 292 -3.75 -7.86 -15.16
C ALA A 292 -2.67 -8.19 -14.12
N GLN A 293 -2.98 -7.96 -12.85
CA GLN A 293 -2.06 -8.22 -11.73
C GLN A 293 -2.77 -9.07 -10.69
N LEU A 294 -2.08 -10.07 -10.18
CA LEU A 294 -2.46 -10.84 -8.99
C LEU A 294 -1.51 -10.47 -7.86
N THR A 295 -2.06 -10.18 -6.70
CA THR A 295 -1.31 -9.98 -5.46
C THR A 295 -1.74 -11.03 -4.45
N THR A 296 -0.78 -11.82 -3.92
CA THR A 296 -1.04 -12.98 -3.05
C THR A 296 -1.32 -12.55 -1.60
N TRP A 297 -2.35 -11.74 -1.42
CA TRP A 297 -2.76 -11.29 -0.09
C TRP A 297 -3.22 -12.44 0.82
N GLY A 298 -3.56 -13.60 0.24
CA GLY A 298 -3.82 -14.82 0.97
C GLY A 298 -2.66 -15.28 1.85
N ASP A 299 -1.44 -14.81 1.61
CA ASP A 299 -0.28 -15.05 2.49
C ASP A 299 -0.30 -14.16 3.74
N PHE A 300 -1.05 -13.06 3.74
CA PHE A 300 -1.21 -12.15 4.87
C PHE A 300 -2.30 -12.65 5.85
N HIS A 301 -1.99 -13.75 6.54
CA HIS A 301 -2.93 -14.35 7.47
C HIS A 301 -3.02 -13.63 8.80
N GLN A 302 -1.86 -13.24 9.36
CA GLN A 302 -1.76 -12.65 10.70
C GLN A 302 -0.47 -11.86 10.88
N ILE A 303 -0.49 -10.93 11.82
CA ILE A 303 0.71 -10.29 12.36
C ILE A 303 1.04 -11.00 13.67
N THR A 304 2.32 -11.34 13.88
CA THR A 304 2.80 -12.00 15.10
C THR A 304 3.90 -11.18 15.76
N VAL A 305 4.03 -11.34 17.07
CA VAL A 305 5.19 -10.86 17.85
C VAL A 305 5.96 -12.07 18.36
N SER A 306 7.28 -11.94 18.47
CA SER A 306 8.16 -13.04 18.84
C SER A 306 9.23 -12.64 19.86
N ASP A 307 9.85 -13.68 20.49
CA ASP A 307 10.83 -13.59 21.58
C ASP A 307 10.34 -12.73 22.77
N PRO A 308 9.85 -13.37 23.87
CA PRO A 308 10.20 -14.74 24.33
C PRO A 308 9.31 -15.87 23.79
N ALA A 309 8.24 -15.59 23.09
CA ALA A 309 7.34 -16.58 22.51
C ALA A 309 6.64 -16.01 21.28
N ASP A 310 6.24 -16.85 20.36
CA ASP A 310 5.42 -16.43 19.22
C ASP A 310 3.97 -16.25 19.68
N VAL A 311 3.43 -15.05 19.48
CA VAL A 311 2.06 -14.70 19.86
C VAL A 311 1.38 -14.02 18.67
N GLU A 312 0.17 -14.45 18.34
CA GLU A 312 -0.68 -13.76 17.39
C GLU A 312 -1.11 -12.41 17.96
N LEU A 313 -0.74 -11.32 17.26
CA LEU A 313 -1.14 -9.98 17.64
C LEU A 313 -2.48 -9.63 16.98
N LYS A 314 -2.64 -9.98 15.70
CA LYS A 314 -3.89 -9.75 14.96
C LYS A 314 -4.01 -10.71 13.77
N LYS A 315 -5.20 -11.31 13.61
CA LYS A 315 -5.57 -12.12 12.45
C LYS A 315 -6.24 -11.24 11.39
N TYR A 316 -5.87 -11.44 10.13
CA TYR A 316 -6.45 -10.78 8.97
C TYR A 316 -7.12 -11.79 8.03
N ALA A 317 -6.47 -12.92 7.71
CA ALA A 317 -6.99 -13.96 6.82
C ALA A 317 -7.57 -13.40 5.51
N TRP A 318 -6.76 -12.57 4.83
CA TRP A 318 -7.14 -11.94 3.58
C TRP A 318 -7.13 -12.92 2.41
N ASP A 319 -7.84 -12.59 1.34
CA ASP A 319 -7.87 -13.32 0.09
C ASP A 319 -6.94 -12.68 -0.95
N ASP A 320 -6.47 -13.47 -1.91
CA ASP A 320 -5.74 -12.97 -3.07
C ASP A 320 -6.59 -11.96 -3.85
N SER A 321 -5.97 -10.90 -4.34
CA SER A 321 -6.69 -9.87 -5.08
C SER A 321 -6.21 -9.69 -6.51
N TRP A 322 -7.15 -9.36 -7.38
CA TRP A 322 -6.89 -9.03 -8.78
C TRP A 322 -7.04 -7.55 -9.04
N LEU A 323 -6.13 -7.04 -9.85
CA LEU A 323 -6.18 -5.70 -10.41
C LEU A 323 -6.25 -5.82 -11.93
N PHE A 324 -7.21 -5.12 -12.55
CA PHE A 324 -7.34 -5.04 -14.00
C PHE A 324 -7.33 -3.58 -14.44
N SER A 325 -6.46 -3.23 -15.37
CA SER A 325 -6.42 -1.89 -15.90
C SER A 325 -6.39 -1.85 -17.42
N VAL A 326 -6.99 -0.81 -17.97
CA VAL A 326 -6.96 -0.44 -19.38
C VAL A 326 -6.66 1.04 -19.52
N GLY A 327 -5.82 1.40 -20.46
CA GLY A 327 -5.44 2.78 -20.68
C GLY A 327 -5.01 3.05 -22.10
N GLY A 328 -4.91 4.32 -22.43
CA GLY A 328 -4.47 4.80 -23.73
C GLY A 328 -3.48 5.95 -23.63
N THR A 329 -2.60 6.03 -24.61
CA THR A 329 -1.67 7.13 -24.81
C THR A 329 -1.92 7.75 -26.17
N TYR A 330 -2.10 9.08 -26.20
CA TYR A 330 -2.33 9.84 -27.44
C TYR A 330 -1.25 10.90 -27.62
N THR A 331 -0.46 10.79 -28.70
CA THR A 331 0.52 11.79 -29.11
C THR A 331 -0.18 12.94 -29.82
N LEU A 332 -0.45 14.03 -29.09
CA LEU A 332 -1.15 15.18 -29.60
C LEU A 332 -0.30 15.93 -30.66
N ASN A 333 0.96 16.21 -30.30
CA ASN A 333 1.97 16.83 -31.14
C ASN A 333 3.39 16.53 -30.59
N ALA A 334 4.42 17.18 -31.17
CA ALA A 334 5.81 16.98 -30.76
C ALA A 334 6.08 17.31 -29.27
N ASN A 335 5.30 18.18 -28.66
CA ASN A 335 5.51 18.66 -27.31
C ASN A 335 4.60 17.98 -26.27
N TRP A 336 3.42 17.50 -26.70
CA TRP A 336 2.42 16.99 -25.78
C TRP A 336 1.99 15.55 -26.09
N THR A 337 2.01 14.73 -25.05
CA THR A 337 1.41 13.39 -25.04
C THR A 337 0.38 13.35 -23.91
N LEU A 338 -0.81 12.85 -24.20
CA LEU A 338 -1.92 12.72 -23.25
C LEU A 338 -2.16 11.25 -22.91
N ARG A 339 -2.63 11.00 -21.70
CA ARG A 339 -2.96 9.66 -21.21
C ARG A 339 -4.30 9.68 -20.50
N ALA A 340 -5.00 8.56 -20.57
CA ALA A 340 -6.16 8.28 -19.73
C ALA A 340 -6.22 6.79 -19.44
N GLY A 341 -6.78 6.43 -18.30
CA GLY A 341 -6.91 5.03 -17.90
C GLY A 341 -8.04 4.81 -16.91
N TYR A 342 -8.42 3.55 -16.84
CA TYR A 342 -9.35 3.01 -15.83
C TYR A 342 -8.74 1.75 -15.22
N MET A 343 -8.89 1.58 -13.91
CA MET A 343 -8.47 0.39 -13.20
C MET A 343 -9.57 -0.02 -12.22
N PHE A 344 -9.85 -1.31 -12.21
CA PHE A 344 -10.59 -1.99 -11.16
C PHE A 344 -9.57 -2.71 -10.27
N ASP A 345 -9.65 -2.47 -8.98
CA ASP A 345 -8.74 -2.96 -7.95
C ASP A 345 -9.59 -3.67 -6.89
N GLN A 346 -9.56 -5.00 -6.92
CA GLN A 346 -10.37 -5.85 -6.07
C GLN A 346 -9.88 -5.75 -4.62
N GLY A 347 -10.81 -5.60 -3.68
CA GLY A 347 -10.52 -5.66 -2.24
C GLY A 347 -10.02 -7.02 -1.79
N VAL A 348 -9.32 -7.05 -0.66
CA VAL A 348 -8.67 -8.25 -0.10
C VAL A 348 -9.47 -8.90 1.00
N VAL A 349 -10.51 -8.26 1.51
CA VAL A 349 -11.26 -8.74 2.67
C VAL A 349 -12.05 -9.99 2.31
N GLY A 350 -11.66 -11.12 2.91
CA GLY A 350 -12.36 -12.39 2.85
C GLY A 350 -13.30 -12.56 4.07
N GLU A 351 -12.90 -13.40 5.02
CA GLU A 351 -13.70 -13.73 6.21
C GLU A 351 -13.57 -12.69 7.33
N VAL A 352 -12.41 -12.03 7.45
CA VAL A 352 -12.11 -11.10 8.55
C VAL A 352 -11.95 -9.69 8.01
N SER A 353 -12.86 -8.81 8.38
CA SER A 353 -12.77 -7.37 8.15
C SER A 353 -12.02 -6.66 9.27
N SER A 354 -11.48 -5.48 9.03
CA SER A 354 -10.73 -4.72 10.03
C SER A 354 -11.06 -3.24 9.99
N ILE A 355 -11.38 -2.67 11.13
CA ILE A 355 -11.57 -1.23 11.31
C ILE A 355 -10.22 -0.49 11.16
N SER A 356 -9.12 -1.15 11.54
CA SER A 356 -7.78 -0.54 11.51
C SER A 356 -7.13 -0.53 10.13
N ILE A 357 -7.53 -1.41 9.22
CA ILE A 357 -7.13 -1.43 7.80
C ILE A 357 -8.39 -1.76 7.00
N PRO A 358 -9.32 -0.81 6.83
CA PRO A 358 -10.54 -1.05 6.08
C PRO A 358 -10.21 -1.17 4.59
N ASP A 359 -10.80 -2.15 3.94
CA ASP A 359 -10.60 -2.41 2.52
C ASP A 359 -11.90 -2.76 1.80
N SER A 360 -11.97 -2.43 0.51
CA SER A 360 -13.10 -2.70 -0.39
C SER A 360 -12.63 -2.65 -1.84
N ASP A 361 -13.47 -3.08 -2.75
CA ASP A 361 -13.25 -2.87 -4.19
C ASP A 361 -13.11 -1.39 -4.51
N ARG A 362 -12.16 -1.07 -5.41
CA ARG A 362 -11.86 0.32 -5.82
C ARG A 362 -11.85 0.49 -7.32
N GLN A 363 -12.27 1.65 -7.73
CA GLN A 363 -12.26 2.09 -9.13
C GLN A 363 -11.37 3.32 -9.26
N TRP A 364 -10.41 3.26 -10.20
CA TRP A 364 -9.49 4.34 -10.49
C TRP A 364 -9.84 4.97 -11.83
N TYR A 365 -10.04 6.26 -11.84
CA TYR A 365 -10.25 7.09 -13.03
C TYR A 365 -9.07 8.02 -13.16
N THR A 366 -8.30 7.91 -14.26
CA THR A 366 -7.02 8.59 -14.34
C THR A 366 -6.85 9.37 -15.64
N VAL A 367 -6.08 10.46 -15.54
CA VAL A 367 -5.62 11.23 -16.69
C VAL A 367 -4.17 11.64 -16.46
N GLY A 368 -3.43 11.87 -17.55
CA GLY A 368 -2.04 12.31 -17.48
C GLY A 368 -1.60 13.04 -18.72
N ALA A 369 -0.50 13.74 -18.59
CA ALA A 369 0.13 14.46 -19.70
C ALA A 369 1.64 14.44 -19.56
N THR A 370 2.35 14.37 -20.68
CA THR A 370 3.78 14.67 -20.79
C THR A 370 3.97 15.96 -21.55
N TYR A 371 4.82 16.83 -21.03
CA TYR A 371 5.34 17.98 -21.75
C TYR A 371 6.84 17.82 -22.04
N ASN A 372 7.20 17.73 -23.31
CA ASN A 372 8.59 17.66 -23.75
C ASN A 372 9.23 19.05 -23.70
N LEU A 373 10.14 19.25 -22.74
CA LEU A 373 10.93 20.48 -22.58
C LEU A 373 12.00 20.59 -23.67
N SER A 374 12.54 19.45 -24.08
CA SER A 374 13.56 19.31 -25.13
C SER A 374 13.48 17.91 -25.74
N LYS A 375 14.39 17.60 -26.66
CA LYS A 375 14.54 16.23 -27.19
C LYS A 375 14.96 15.21 -26.14
N ASN A 376 15.57 15.68 -25.06
CA ASN A 376 16.20 14.85 -24.02
C ASN A 376 15.49 14.93 -22.66
N SER A 377 14.55 15.85 -22.47
CA SER A 377 13.92 16.05 -21.16
C SER A 377 12.43 16.30 -21.28
N SER A 378 11.68 15.75 -20.32
CA SER A 378 10.23 15.92 -20.22
C SER A 378 9.78 16.03 -18.75
N ILE A 379 8.60 16.59 -18.58
CA ILE A 379 7.85 16.55 -17.33
C ILE A 379 6.55 15.79 -17.57
N ASP A 380 6.27 14.83 -16.72
CA ASP A 380 5.02 14.09 -16.70
C ASP A 380 4.15 14.56 -15.55
N PHE A 381 2.85 14.59 -15.78
CA PHE A 381 1.81 14.84 -14.80
C PHE A 381 0.83 13.66 -14.80
N GLY A 382 0.44 13.23 -13.63
CA GLY A 382 -0.57 12.20 -13.42
C GLY A 382 -1.59 12.66 -12.37
N LEU A 383 -2.86 12.39 -12.65
CA LEU A 383 -3.97 12.63 -11.74
C LEU A 383 -4.83 11.36 -11.71
N ALA A 384 -5.14 10.87 -10.51
CA ALA A 384 -6.04 9.75 -10.33
C ALA A 384 -7.10 10.07 -9.28
N PHE A 385 -8.34 9.71 -9.58
CA PHE A 385 -9.45 9.70 -8.64
C PHE A 385 -9.77 8.23 -8.32
N VAL A 386 -9.57 7.86 -7.05
CA VAL A 386 -9.86 6.53 -6.53
C VAL A 386 -11.13 6.58 -5.72
N ARG A 387 -12.05 5.67 -6.02
CA ARG A 387 -13.32 5.54 -5.35
C ARG A 387 -13.51 4.12 -4.85
N GLY A 388 -13.57 3.98 -3.52
CA GLY A 388 -13.91 2.72 -2.87
C GLY A 388 -15.42 2.52 -2.75
N GLU A 389 -15.81 1.33 -2.40
CA GLU A 389 -17.19 1.01 -2.06
C GLU A 389 -17.40 1.20 -0.56
N GLU A 390 -18.55 1.80 -0.19
CA GLU A 390 -18.94 1.87 1.21
C GLU A 390 -19.28 0.46 1.71
N THR A 391 -18.61 0.04 2.78
CA THR A 391 -18.70 -1.34 3.29
C THR A 391 -19.13 -1.34 4.75
N GLN A 392 -20.16 -2.13 5.05
CA GLN A 392 -20.52 -2.47 6.43
C GLN A 392 -19.64 -3.66 6.87
N LEU A 393 -18.97 -3.52 7.97
CA LEU A 393 -18.10 -4.55 8.53
C LEU A 393 -18.46 -4.91 9.96
N THR A 394 -18.06 -6.10 10.34
CA THR A 394 -18.09 -6.57 11.73
C THR A 394 -16.73 -7.10 12.11
N GLU A 395 -16.24 -6.71 13.30
CA GLU A 395 -14.97 -7.18 13.83
C GLU A 395 -15.16 -7.63 15.29
N TYR A 396 -14.48 -8.71 15.67
CA TYR A 396 -14.57 -9.25 17.03
C TYR A 396 -13.59 -8.57 17.96
N SER A 397 -14.09 -8.05 19.09
CA SER A 397 -13.29 -7.48 20.18
C SER A 397 -13.22 -8.46 21.37
N ALA A 398 -12.02 -8.95 21.63
CA ALA A 398 -11.76 -9.80 22.80
C ALA A 398 -11.95 -9.04 24.12
N VAL A 399 -11.67 -7.73 24.11
CA VAL A 399 -11.87 -6.87 25.29
C VAL A 399 -13.36 -6.78 25.64
N LEU A 400 -14.21 -6.52 24.67
CA LEU A 400 -15.65 -6.41 24.92
C LEU A 400 -16.32 -7.78 25.23
N ASP A 401 -15.83 -8.86 24.61
CA ASP A 401 -16.26 -10.20 24.96
C ASP A 401 -15.96 -10.53 26.42
N GLN A 402 -14.75 -10.21 26.90
CA GLN A 402 -14.39 -10.38 28.32
C GLN A 402 -15.30 -9.55 29.24
N VAL A 403 -15.68 -8.32 28.84
CA VAL A 403 -16.63 -7.50 29.58
C VAL A 403 -18.01 -8.17 29.62
N SER A 404 -18.48 -8.74 28.51
CA SER A 404 -19.76 -9.46 28.48
C SER A 404 -19.80 -10.66 29.41
N GLN A 405 -18.70 -11.41 29.52
CA GLN A 405 -18.57 -12.53 30.43
C GLN A 405 -18.59 -12.11 31.90
N GLN A 406 -18.02 -10.95 32.24
CA GLN A 406 -18.04 -10.38 33.59
C GLN A 406 -19.39 -9.70 33.91
N MET A 407 -20.09 -9.20 32.93
CA MET A 407 -21.38 -8.50 33.03
C MET A 407 -22.43 -9.11 32.09
N PRO A 408 -22.94 -10.32 32.37
CA PRO A 408 -23.86 -11.08 31.49
C PRO A 408 -25.16 -10.33 31.13
N ILE A 409 -25.54 -9.32 31.95
CA ILE A 409 -26.70 -8.47 31.67
C ILE A 409 -26.56 -7.70 30.35
N LEU A 410 -25.32 -7.46 29.88
CA LEU A 410 -25.04 -6.75 28.63
C LEU A 410 -25.29 -7.60 27.38
N GLY A 411 -25.32 -8.94 27.53
CA GLY A 411 -25.55 -9.87 26.43
C GLY A 411 -24.27 -10.41 25.79
N ALA A 412 -24.40 -11.53 25.12
CA ALA A 412 -23.27 -12.24 24.51
C ALA A 412 -22.72 -11.54 23.23
N ASP A 413 -23.54 -10.69 22.60
CA ASP A 413 -23.18 -10.04 21.32
C ASP A 413 -22.29 -8.79 21.49
N LEU A 414 -21.99 -8.42 22.76
CA LEU A 414 -21.19 -7.22 23.04
C LEU A 414 -19.79 -7.26 22.39
N GLY A 415 -19.20 -8.46 22.22
CA GLY A 415 -17.92 -8.65 21.55
C GLY A 415 -17.94 -8.38 20.04
N THR A 416 -19.12 -8.25 19.41
CA THR A 416 -19.23 -7.98 17.97
C THR A 416 -19.35 -6.48 17.72
N VAL A 417 -18.31 -5.89 17.18
CA VAL A 417 -18.24 -4.46 16.84
C VAL A 417 -18.68 -4.27 15.39
N HIS A 418 -19.57 -3.34 15.16
CA HIS A 418 -20.06 -2.94 13.84
C HIS A 418 -19.50 -1.58 13.45
N ALA A 419 -19.20 -1.40 12.17
CA ALA A 419 -18.80 -0.11 11.61
C ALA A 419 -19.15 -0.05 10.12
N THR A 420 -19.25 1.16 9.57
CA THR A 420 -19.30 1.41 8.14
C THR A 420 -18.02 2.13 7.73
N THR A 421 -17.35 1.66 6.68
CA THR A 421 -16.11 2.24 6.21
C THR A 421 -16.19 2.63 4.74
N LEU A 422 -15.46 3.71 4.37
CA LEU A 422 -15.29 4.16 3.00
C LEU A 422 -13.87 4.68 2.83
N SER A 423 -13.17 4.20 1.79
CA SER A 423 -11.80 4.65 1.48
C SER A 423 -11.74 5.25 0.08
N ASN A 424 -11.49 6.56 -0.01
CA ASN A 424 -11.28 7.29 -1.24
C ASN A 424 -9.84 7.84 -1.29
N ALA A 425 -9.37 8.19 -2.49
CA ALA A 425 -8.12 8.92 -2.62
C ALA A 425 -8.09 9.78 -3.89
N THR A 426 -7.26 10.82 -3.87
CA THR A 426 -6.89 11.59 -5.06
C THR A 426 -5.38 11.70 -5.12
N TYR A 427 -4.79 11.28 -6.25
CA TYR A 427 -3.35 11.31 -6.47
C TYR A 427 -2.98 12.43 -7.41
N TYR A 428 -2.00 13.23 -7.01
CA TYR A 428 -1.36 14.25 -7.82
C TYR A 428 0.10 13.89 -7.99
N SER A 429 0.53 13.58 -9.21
CA SER A 429 1.90 13.14 -9.47
C SER A 429 2.59 14.00 -10.49
N MET A 430 3.88 14.26 -10.25
CA MET A 430 4.78 14.94 -11.18
C MET A 430 6.10 14.17 -11.25
N GLN A 431 6.64 14.03 -12.47
CA GLN A 431 7.89 13.31 -12.71
C GLN A 431 8.72 14.02 -13.76
N TYR A 432 10.00 14.17 -13.50
CA TYR A 432 10.98 14.66 -14.47
C TYR A 432 11.74 13.48 -15.07
N ASN A 433 11.91 13.49 -16.40
CA ASN A 433 12.70 12.49 -17.11
C ASN A 433 13.81 13.15 -17.92
N TYR A 434 14.94 12.44 -18.01
CA TYR A 434 16.08 12.84 -18.81
C TYR A 434 16.70 11.66 -19.56
N LYS A 435 16.90 11.84 -20.86
CA LYS A 435 17.64 10.94 -21.76
C LYS A 435 19.04 11.49 -21.98
N PHE A 436 20.07 10.71 -21.71
CA PHE A 436 21.47 11.11 -21.92
C PHE A 436 21.90 10.92 -23.36
#